data_455ea8f54cdded809bbe3f6e019d29da
#
_entry.id   455ea8f54cdded809bbe3f6e019d29da
#
_cell.length_a   1.000
_cell.length_b   1.000
_cell.length_c   1.000
_cell.angle_alpha   90.00
_cell.angle_beta   90.00
_cell.angle_gamma   90.00
#
_symmetry.space_group_name_H-M   'P 1'
#
loop_
_entity.id
_entity.type
_entity.pdbx_description
1 polymer ?
#
loop_
_entity_poly.entity_id
_entity_poly.type
_entity_poly.pdbx_seq_one_letter_code
_entity_poly.pdbx_strand_id
1 'polypeptide(L)'
;MFRIASLSLIAIASAVLDLTAAAQAQQADMSFFVSSVNPGKGGDLGGLAGADAHCQALAKAAGSTSTNWAAYLSTTEPGGNAGVNARDRIGNGPWKNVKGVVVAASVENLHSAQVNINKQTALTEKGETFPTSGEQGNSHDILTGSDPQGMYSTAGGDTTCGNWTKSSDGSAIVGHVDRTGLGKTTRHMTSWNSAHGSRGCSPDQLKASGGAGLIYCFRTN
;
A
#
# COMPACT_ATOMS: atom_id res chain seq x y z
N MET A 1 1.92 -55.26 -31.01
CA MET A 1 2.74 -54.06 -31.20
C MET A 1 1.97 -52.85 -30.77
N PHE A 2 2.02 -52.47 -29.48
CA PHE A 2 1.55 -51.19 -28.98
C PHE A 2 2.24 -50.95 -27.63
N ARG A 3 3.27 -50.16 -27.63
CA ARG A 3 3.89 -49.56 -26.43
C ARG A 3 4.43 -48.20 -26.82
N ILE A 4 3.66 -47.13 -26.73
CA ILE A 4 4.10 -45.75 -26.60
C ILE A 4 2.87 -44.92 -26.14
N ALA A 5 2.65 -44.71 -24.87
CA ALA A 5 1.78 -43.64 -24.35
C ALA A 5 1.75 -43.58 -22.82
N SER A 6 2.91 -43.50 -22.13
CA SER A 6 2.88 -43.36 -20.68
C SER A 6 3.91 -42.40 -20.10
N LEU A 7 4.75 -41.72 -20.90
CA LEU A 7 5.79 -40.85 -20.38
C LEU A 7 5.46 -39.35 -20.39
N SER A 8 4.43 -38.90 -21.10
CA SER A 8 4.15 -37.44 -21.23
C SER A 8 3.34 -36.85 -20.10
N LEU A 9 2.57 -37.63 -19.35
CA LEU A 9 1.71 -37.10 -18.27
C LEU A 9 2.47 -36.77 -16.97
N ILE A 10 3.56 -37.48 -16.68
CA ILE A 10 4.31 -37.29 -15.44
C ILE A 10 5.14 -35.97 -15.47
N ALA A 11 5.69 -35.61 -16.62
CA ALA A 11 6.47 -34.38 -16.75
C ALA A 11 5.63 -33.09 -16.63
N ILE A 12 4.38 -33.11 -17.08
CA ILE A 12 3.46 -31.96 -16.97
C ILE A 12 3.01 -31.75 -15.51
N ALA A 13 2.74 -32.82 -14.78
CA ALA A 13 2.33 -32.75 -13.37
C ALA A 13 3.45 -32.21 -12.48
N SER A 14 4.71 -32.58 -12.72
CA SER A 14 5.86 -32.08 -11.95
C SER A 14 6.10 -30.60 -12.22
N ALA A 15 6.01 -30.13 -13.45
CA ALA A 15 6.23 -28.72 -13.79
C ALA A 15 5.15 -27.80 -13.18
N VAL A 16 3.90 -28.26 -13.08
CA VAL A 16 2.82 -27.47 -12.46
C VAL A 16 3.00 -27.39 -10.95
N LEU A 17 3.46 -28.46 -10.29
CA LEU A 17 3.74 -28.48 -8.86
C LEU A 17 4.91 -27.55 -8.49
N ASP A 18 5.96 -27.49 -9.30
CA ASP A 18 7.11 -26.62 -9.07
C ASP A 18 6.74 -25.13 -9.24
N LEU A 19 5.90 -24.78 -10.20
CA LEU A 19 5.41 -23.43 -10.42
C LEU A 19 4.52 -22.93 -9.27
N THR A 20 3.67 -23.80 -8.73
CA THR A 20 2.81 -23.44 -7.59
C THR A 20 3.61 -23.26 -6.31
N ALA A 21 4.61 -24.10 -6.05
CA ALA A 21 5.50 -23.98 -4.90
C ALA A 21 6.34 -22.70 -4.97
N ALA A 22 6.85 -22.33 -6.14
CA ALA A 22 7.58 -21.09 -6.34
C ALA A 22 6.71 -19.84 -6.12
N ALA A 23 5.48 -19.83 -6.61
CA ALA A 23 4.52 -18.74 -6.41
C ALA A 23 4.16 -18.58 -4.93
N GLN A 24 3.94 -19.67 -4.21
CA GLN A 24 3.68 -19.65 -2.76
C GLN A 24 4.88 -19.16 -1.96
N ALA A 25 6.09 -19.53 -2.33
CA ALA A 25 7.31 -19.04 -1.70
C ALA A 25 7.49 -17.53 -1.88
N GLN A 26 7.18 -17.00 -3.07
CA GLN A 26 7.21 -15.55 -3.33
C GLN A 26 6.17 -14.78 -2.51
N GLN A 27 4.96 -15.30 -2.36
CA GLN A 27 3.93 -14.69 -1.52
C GLN A 27 4.33 -14.71 -0.02
N ALA A 28 4.96 -15.78 0.44
CA ALA A 28 5.46 -15.88 1.81
C ALA A 28 6.58 -14.87 2.11
N ASP A 29 7.39 -14.50 1.11
CA ASP A 29 8.49 -13.51 1.23
C ASP A 29 8.06 -12.06 0.95
N MET A 30 6.80 -11.84 0.60
CA MET A 30 6.23 -10.50 0.44
C MET A 30 6.39 -9.69 1.72
N SER A 31 6.81 -8.44 1.59
CA SER A 31 6.95 -7.51 2.71
C SER A 31 6.39 -6.11 2.43
N PHE A 32 5.77 -5.92 1.26
CA PHE A 32 5.08 -4.69 0.86
C PHE A 32 3.92 -5.00 -0.09
N PHE A 33 2.80 -4.32 0.10
CA PHE A 33 1.69 -4.27 -0.86
C PHE A 33 0.83 -3.01 -0.65
N VAL A 34 -0.04 -2.70 -1.62
CA VAL A 34 -1.15 -1.77 -1.47
C VAL A 34 -2.41 -2.58 -1.19
N SER A 35 -3.20 -2.21 -0.19
CA SER A 35 -4.43 -2.95 0.12
C SER A 35 -5.36 -3.03 -1.10
N SER A 36 -5.89 -4.21 -1.41
CA SER A 36 -6.82 -4.38 -2.54
C SER A 36 -8.21 -3.82 -2.26
N VAL A 37 -8.52 -3.57 -0.99
CA VAL A 37 -9.81 -3.04 -0.53
C VAL A 37 -9.61 -2.07 0.63
N ASN A 38 -10.56 -1.18 0.83
CA ASN A 38 -10.67 -0.35 2.04
C ASN A 38 -11.32 -1.18 3.15
N PRO A 39 -10.84 -1.14 4.41
CA PRO A 39 -11.39 -1.95 5.50
C PRO A 39 -12.80 -1.54 5.94
N GLY A 40 -13.29 -0.39 5.51
CA GLY A 40 -14.57 0.04 6.03
C GLY A 40 -15.16 1.26 5.34
N LYS A 41 -14.97 2.44 5.93
CA LYS A 41 -15.76 3.63 5.65
C LYS A 41 -14.90 4.81 5.19
N GLY A 42 -14.09 4.60 4.16
CA GLY A 42 -13.22 5.65 3.65
C GLY A 42 -12.02 5.88 4.58
N GLY A 43 -11.93 7.07 5.18
CA GLY A 43 -10.85 7.44 6.10
C GLY A 43 -10.99 6.88 7.52
N ASP A 44 -12.16 6.33 7.89
CA ASP A 44 -12.33 5.59 9.15
C ASP A 44 -11.79 4.16 8.99
N LEU A 45 -10.58 3.96 9.43
CA LEU A 45 -9.86 2.69 9.41
C LEU A 45 -9.86 2.00 10.78
N GLY A 46 -10.52 2.57 11.78
CA GLY A 46 -10.44 2.14 13.18
C GLY A 46 -9.14 2.59 13.86
N GLY A 47 -8.59 3.74 13.46
CA GLY A 47 -7.30 4.23 13.90
C GLY A 47 -6.13 3.43 13.32
N LEU A 48 -4.92 3.64 13.88
CA LEU A 48 -3.72 2.89 13.45
C LEU A 48 -3.88 1.38 13.71
N ALA A 49 -4.46 1.00 14.84
CA ALA A 49 -4.64 -0.41 15.20
C ALA A 49 -5.57 -1.15 14.22
N GLY A 50 -6.66 -0.51 13.79
CA GLY A 50 -7.56 -1.08 12.78
C GLY A 50 -6.89 -1.21 11.42
N ALA A 51 -6.13 -0.20 11.01
CA ALA A 51 -5.36 -0.23 9.76
C ALA A 51 -4.29 -1.34 9.76
N ASP A 52 -3.57 -1.52 10.86
CA ASP A 52 -2.56 -2.61 11.00
C ASP A 52 -3.22 -3.99 10.97
N ALA A 53 -4.34 -4.15 11.68
CA ALA A 53 -5.12 -5.39 11.65
C ALA A 53 -5.61 -5.72 10.23
N HIS A 54 -6.00 -4.71 9.46
CA HIS A 54 -6.38 -4.87 8.05
C HIS A 54 -5.20 -5.33 7.18
N CYS A 55 -4.04 -4.68 7.31
CA CYS A 55 -2.82 -5.12 6.63
C CYS A 55 -2.46 -6.57 6.96
N GLN A 56 -2.52 -6.95 8.25
CA GLN A 56 -2.26 -8.31 8.71
C GLN A 56 -3.26 -9.32 8.13
N ALA A 57 -4.54 -8.98 8.08
CA ALA A 57 -5.58 -9.85 7.54
C ALA A 57 -5.39 -10.11 6.03
N LEU A 58 -5.10 -9.05 5.25
CA LEU A 58 -4.83 -9.17 3.82
C LEU A 58 -3.55 -9.97 3.53
N ALA A 59 -2.46 -9.69 4.26
CA ALA A 59 -1.21 -10.42 4.13
C ALA A 59 -1.40 -11.92 4.42
N LYS A 60 -2.11 -12.26 5.50
CA LYS A 60 -2.43 -13.64 5.86
C LYS A 60 -3.29 -14.31 4.78
N ALA A 61 -4.30 -13.63 4.25
CA ALA A 61 -5.15 -14.16 3.17
C ALA A 61 -4.36 -14.41 1.89
N ALA A 62 -3.30 -13.64 1.64
CA ALA A 62 -2.36 -13.82 0.53
C ALA A 62 -1.26 -14.85 0.80
N GLY A 63 -1.28 -15.56 1.94
CA GLY A 63 -0.32 -16.63 2.25
C GLY A 63 0.92 -16.18 3.01
N SER A 64 1.01 -14.93 3.47
CA SER A 64 2.09 -14.50 4.35
C SER A 64 2.01 -15.20 5.70
N THR A 65 3.16 -15.69 6.18
CA THR A 65 3.31 -16.29 7.52
C THR A 65 3.71 -15.27 8.58
N SER A 66 4.08 -14.05 8.18
CA SER A 66 4.43 -12.98 9.11
C SER A 66 3.20 -12.46 9.85
N THR A 67 3.37 -12.20 11.14
CA THR A 67 2.36 -11.60 12.01
C THR A 67 2.59 -10.12 12.29
N ASN A 68 3.62 -9.53 11.69
CA ASN A 68 4.07 -8.17 11.96
C ASN A 68 3.88 -7.29 10.72
N TRP A 69 2.67 -6.79 10.53
CA TRP A 69 2.34 -5.87 9.44
C TRP A 69 1.83 -4.55 10.00
N ALA A 70 2.30 -3.45 9.44
CA ALA A 70 1.86 -2.10 9.77
C ALA A 70 1.41 -1.34 8.52
N ALA A 71 0.38 -0.54 8.68
CA ALA A 71 -0.02 0.45 7.70
C ALA A 71 0.96 1.63 7.72
N TYR A 72 1.36 2.12 6.55
CA TYR A 72 2.15 3.33 6.40
C TYR A 72 1.24 4.55 6.57
N LEU A 73 0.97 4.89 7.80
CA LEU A 73 0.08 5.98 8.20
C LEU A 73 0.72 6.81 9.30
N SER A 74 0.72 8.13 9.11
CA SER A 74 1.03 9.08 10.19
C SER A 74 -0.23 9.47 10.94
N THR A 75 -0.07 9.99 12.16
CA THR A 75 -1.13 10.70 12.89
C THR A 75 -0.66 12.12 13.17
N THR A 76 -1.60 13.04 13.34
CA THR A 76 -1.32 14.38 13.86
C THR A 76 -1.40 14.38 15.38
N GLU A 77 -1.00 15.45 16.02
CA GLU A 77 -1.02 15.62 17.48
C GLU A 77 -2.45 15.71 18.02
N PRO A 78 -3.02 14.67 18.61
CA PRO A 78 -4.29 14.79 19.30
C PRO A 78 -4.05 15.26 20.73
N GLY A 79 -4.64 16.38 21.09
CA GLY A 79 -4.61 16.87 22.48
C GLY A 79 -3.21 17.27 22.99
N GLY A 80 -2.31 17.72 22.11
CA GLY A 80 -0.98 18.19 22.46
C GLY A 80 0.10 17.09 22.57
N ASN A 81 -0.21 15.86 22.22
CA ASN A 81 0.80 14.80 22.07
C ASN A 81 1.42 14.84 20.68
N ALA A 82 2.71 14.51 20.57
CA ALA A 82 3.39 14.42 19.29
C ALA A 82 2.72 13.41 18.36
N GLY A 83 2.62 13.75 17.08
CA GLY A 83 2.10 12.86 16.06
C GLY A 83 3.00 11.65 15.86
N VAL A 84 2.44 10.59 15.29
CA VAL A 84 3.17 9.37 14.91
C VAL A 84 3.64 9.52 13.45
N ASN A 85 4.88 9.19 13.18
CA ASN A 85 5.44 9.19 11.83
C ASN A 85 5.23 7.82 11.17
N ALA A 86 4.75 7.81 9.93
CA ALA A 86 4.57 6.57 9.17
C ALA A 86 5.89 5.81 8.98
N ARG A 87 7.00 6.55 8.72
CA ARG A 87 8.32 5.97 8.51
C ARG A 87 8.86 5.17 9.70
N ASP A 88 8.47 5.57 10.92
CA ASP A 88 8.98 4.95 12.15
C ASP A 88 8.21 3.66 12.52
N ARG A 89 7.13 3.36 11.79
CA ARG A 89 6.25 2.22 12.05
C ARG A 89 6.54 0.99 11.22
N ILE A 90 7.28 1.11 10.15
CA ILE A 90 7.38 0.10 9.10
C ILE A 90 8.65 -0.77 9.15
N GLY A 91 9.53 -0.57 10.14
CA GLY A 91 10.81 -1.28 10.22
C GLY A 91 11.87 -0.69 9.29
N ASN A 92 12.87 -1.49 8.89
CA ASN A 92 14.07 -0.99 8.21
C ASN A 92 14.21 -1.43 6.74
N GLY A 93 13.37 -2.38 6.28
CA GLY A 93 13.49 -2.96 4.95
C GLY A 93 14.54 -4.10 4.86
N PRO A 94 14.92 -4.58 3.67
CA PRO A 94 14.30 -4.23 2.39
C PRO A 94 12.86 -4.72 2.25
N TRP A 95 12.06 -4.00 1.47
CA TRP A 95 10.68 -4.40 1.21
C TRP A 95 10.49 -4.86 -0.23
N LYS A 96 9.78 -5.99 -0.37
CA LYS A 96 9.49 -6.63 -1.65
C LYS A 96 7.98 -6.76 -1.84
N ASN A 97 7.52 -6.53 -3.07
CA ASN A 97 6.14 -6.84 -3.43
C ASN A 97 5.93 -8.36 -3.58
N VAL A 98 4.70 -8.77 -3.83
CA VAL A 98 4.31 -10.18 -3.99
C VAL A 98 5.03 -10.92 -5.13
N LYS A 99 5.61 -10.20 -6.09
CA LYS A 99 6.42 -10.76 -7.19
C LYS A 99 7.92 -10.80 -6.86
N GLY A 100 8.31 -10.51 -5.61
CA GLY A 100 9.71 -10.50 -5.17
C GLY A 100 10.51 -9.27 -5.61
N VAL A 101 9.86 -8.27 -6.25
CA VAL A 101 10.54 -7.04 -6.68
C VAL A 101 10.76 -6.14 -5.47
N VAL A 102 12.00 -5.71 -5.25
CA VAL A 102 12.35 -4.75 -4.20
C VAL A 102 11.76 -3.38 -4.55
N VAL A 103 10.91 -2.86 -3.68
CA VAL A 103 10.31 -1.51 -3.81
C VAL A 103 11.15 -0.46 -3.09
N ALA A 104 11.83 -0.83 -2.01
CA ALA A 104 12.82 -0.01 -1.33
C ALA A 104 13.80 -0.88 -0.55
N ALA A 105 15.07 -0.49 -0.52
CA ALA A 105 16.12 -1.21 0.19
C ALA A 105 16.24 -0.81 1.66
N SER A 106 15.82 0.41 2.02
CA SER A 106 15.85 0.96 3.39
C SER A 106 14.84 2.10 3.54
N VAL A 107 14.67 2.61 4.75
CA VAL A 107 13.82 3.78 5.03
C VAL A 107 14.29 5.01 4.25
N GLU A 108 15.60 5.23 4.13
CA GLU A 108 16.18 6.35 3.38
C GLU A 108 15.91 6.20 1.88
N ASN A 109 16.07 4.98 1.34
CA ASN A 109 15.78 4.70 -0.05
C ASN A 109 14.28 4.87 -0.35
N LEU A 110 13.41 4.45 0.56
CA LEU A 110 11.95 4.60 0.44
C LEU A 110 11.53 6.07 0.28
N HIS A 111 12.20 6.98 1.00
CA HIS A 111 11.91 8.43 0.98
C HIS A 111 12.83 9.22 0.04
N SER A 112 13.48 8.55 -0.90
CA SER A 112 14.37 9.16 -1.89
C SER A 112 13.73 9.18 -3.29
N ALA A 113 14.38 9.87 -4.22
CA ALA A 113 13.99 9.84 -5.64
C ALA A 113 14.14 8.45 -6.28
N GLN A 114 14.96 7.56 -5.69
CA GLN A 114 15.26 6.22 -6.17
C GLN A 114 14.27 5.15 -5.69
N VAL A 115 13.24 5.52 -4.94
CA VAL A 115 12.18 4.59 -4.55
C VAL A 115 11.55 3.93 -5.77
N ASN A 116 11.37 2.61 -5.71
CA ASN A 116 10.78 1.82 -6.78
C ASN A 116 9.30 1.52 -6.53
N ILE A 117 8.56 2.51 -6.00
CA ILE A 117 7.10 2.50 -5.94
C ILE A 117 6.57 3.24 -7.17
N ASN A 118 5.85 2.53 -8.03
CA ASN A 118 5.24 3.03 -9.25
C ASN A 118 4.11 2.08 -9.69
N LYS A 119 3.40 2.39 -10.77
CA LYS A 119 2.27 1.62 -11.29
C LYS A 119 2.56 0.11 -11.46
N GLN A 120 3.79 -0.27 -11.81
CA GLN A 120 4.16 -1.66 -12.09
C GLN A 120 4.60 -2.43 -10.84
N THR A 121 5.04 -1.74 -9.80
CA THR A 121 5.64 -2.36 -8.61
C THR A 121 4.77 -2.24 -7.36
N ALA A 122 3.91 -1.23 -7.29
CA ALA A 122 2.95 -1.07 -6.19
C ALA A 122 1.73 -1.96 -6.47
N LEU A 123 1.90 -3.23 -6.20
CA LEU A 123 0.88 -4.26 -6.42
C LEU A 123 0.04 -4.46 -5.17
N THR A 124 -1.17 -4.98 -5.34
CA THR A 124 -1.98 -5.49 -4.24
C THR A 124 -1.35 -6.74 -3.63
N GLU A 125 -1.84 -7.19 -2.48
CA GLU A 125 -1.43 -8.45 -1.86
C GLU A 125 -1.68 -9.67 -2.76
N LYS A 126 -2.54 -9.51 -3.78
CA LYS A 126 -2.85 -10.55 -4.79
C LYS A 126 -1.97 -10.46 -6.04
N GLY A 127 -1.09 -9.45 -6.13
CA GLY A 127 -0.24 -9.22 -7.31
C GLY A 127 -0.93 -8.50 -8.46
N GLU A 128 -2.05 -7.87 -8.19
CA GLU A 128 -2.85 -7.12 -9.16
C GLU A 128 -2.42 -5.65 -9.16
N THR A 129 -2.58 -4.99 -10.29
CA THR A 129 -2.56 -3.53 -10.42
C THR A 129 -3.97 -2.99 -10.23
N PHE A 130 -4.11 -1.72 -9.95
CA PHE A 130 -5.40 -1.02 -9.91
C PHE A 130 -5.39 0.19 -10.87
N PRO A 131 -6.58 0.70 -11.24
CA PRO A 131 -6.68 1.84 -12.14
C PRO A 131 -5.98 3.07 -11.56
N THR A 132 -5.19 3.74 -12.38
CA THR A 132 -4.39 4.91 -12.03
C THR A 132 -4.89 6.16 -12.75
N SER A 133 -4.16 7.27 -12.63
CA SER A 133 -4.55 8.55 -13.21
C SER A 133 -4.87 8.42 -14.72
N GLY A 134 -6.04 8.94 -15.10
CA GLY A 134 -6.53 8.87 -16.49
C GLY A 134 -7.27 7.59 -16.87
N GLU A 135 -7.35 6.60 -16.00
CA GLU A 135 -8.08 5.33 -16.23
C GLU A 135 -9.46 5.35 -15.53
N GLN A 136 -10.40 4.60 -16.08
CA GLN A 136 -11.72 4.45 -15.44
C GLN A 136 -11.59 3.75 -14.10
N GLY A 137 -12.19 4.30 -13.05
CA GLY A 137 -12.09 3.77 -11.71
C GLY A 137 -10.80 4.15 -10.99
N ASN A 138 -10.16 5.26 -11.42
CA ASN A 138 -8.94 5.78 -10.79
C ASN A 138 -8.96 5.66 -9.27
N SER A 139 -7.91 5.04 -8.72
CA SER A 139 -7.71 4.81 -7.28
C SER A 139 -6.24 4.98 -6.88
N HIS A 140 -5.52 5.90 -7.57
CA HIS A 140 -4.08 6.10 -7.38
C HIS A 140 -3.71 6.87 -6.11
N ASP A 141 -4.68 7.54 -5.48
CA ASP A 141 -4.50 8.23 -4.21
C ASP A 141 -4.53 7.24 -3.06
N ILE A 142 -3.39 7.05 -2.41
CA ILE A 142 -3.23 6.16 -1.25
C ILE A 142 -3.13 7.00 0.01
N LEU A 143 -3.90 6.65 1.04
CA LEU A 143 -3.91 7.34 2.33
C LEU A 143 -2.56 7.18 3.04
N THR A 144 -2.01 8.27 3.58
CA THR A 144 -0.73 8.26 4.30
C THR A 144 -0.67 9.22 5.50
N GLY A 145 -1.29 10.39 5.40
CA GLY A 145 -1.20 11.44 6.43
C GLY A 145 0.22 12.02 6.59
N SER A 146 1.12 11.78 5.64
CA SER A 146 2.56 12.02 5.79
C SER A 146 3.06 13.17 4.94
N ASP A 147 4.15 13.77 5.37
CA ASP A 147 4.99 14.59 4.50
C ASP A 147 5.87 13.72 3.57
N PRO A 148 6.65 14.31 2.63
CA PRO A 148 7.49 13.53 1.73
C PRO A 148 8.57 12.69 2.42
N GLN A 149 8.98 13.05 3.62
CA GLN A 149 9.97 12.34 4.43
C GLN A 149 9.35 11.23 5.30
N GLY A 150 8.03 11.06 5.24
CA GLY A 150 7.30 10.06 6.02
C GLY A 150 7.06 10.47 7.47
N MET A 151 7.27 11.74 7.78
CA MET A 151 6.89 12.31 9.06
C MET A 151 5.40 12.66 9.07
N TYR A 152 4.81 12.87 10.24
CA TYR A 152 3.43 13.38 10.26
C TYR A 152 3.36 14.78 9.62
N SER A 153 2.26 15.02 8.91
CA SER A 153 2.09 16.29 8.21
C SER A 153 1.78 17.42 9.20
N THR A 154 2.55 18.49 9.13
CA THR A 154 2.30 19.76 9.87
C THR A 154 1.50 20.76 9.05
N ALA A 155 0.97 20.38 7.89
CA ALA A 155 0.05 21.22 7.14
C ALA A 155 -1.18 21.52 8.02
N GLY A 156 -1.67 22.74 7.98
CA GLY A 156 -2.81 23.16 8.80
C GLY A 156 -4.07 22.35 8.49
N GLY A 157 -4.91 22.14 9.49
CA GLY A 157 -6.16 21.41 9.39
C GLY A 157 -6.01 19.90 9.62
N ASP A 158 -7.06 19.14 9.26
CA ASP A 158 -7.06 17.69 9.35
C ASP A 158 -6.29 17.08 8.18
N THR A 159 -5.25 16.33 8.45
CA THR A 159 -4.39 15.67 7.46
C THR A 159 -4.45 14.14 7.52
N THR A 160 -5.30 13.59 8.40
CA THR A 160 -5.35 12.18 8.76
C THR A 160 -6.77 11.64 8.95
N CYS A 161 -7.80 12.34 8.47
CA CYS A 161 -9.19 11.97 8.75
C CYS A 161 -9.44 11.71 10.24
N GLY A 162 -9.03 12.67 11.12
CA GLY A 162 -9.16 12.55 12.55
C GLY A 162 -8.39 11.35 13.12
N ASN A 163 -7.15 11.18 12.69
CA ASN A 163 -6.32 10.04 13.05
C ASN A 163 -6.96 8.68 12.69
N TRP A 164 -7.53 8.64 11.47
CA TRP A 164 -8.08 7.43 10.85
C TRP A 164 -9.37 6.92 11.54
N THR A 165 -10.16 7.86 12.08
CA THR A 165 -11.42 7.56 12.77
C THR A 165 -12.63 8.28 12.19
N LYS A 166 -12.47 9.02 11.08
CA LYS A 166 -13.54 9.76 10.43
C LYS A 166 -13.83 9.25 9.02
N SER A 167 -15.13 9.18 8.70
CA SER A 167 -15.66 8.85 7.37
C SER A 167 -16.59 9.94 6.82
N SER A 168 -16.35 11.19 7.18
CA SER A 168 -17.17 12.35 6.81
C SER A 168 -16.29 13.52 6.42
N ASP A 169 -16.57 14.71 6.92
CA ASP A 169 -15.73 15.90 6.69
C ASP A 169 -14.34 15.75 7.30
N GLY A 170 -13.40 16.46 6.74
CA GLY A 170 -11.98 16.42 7.07
C GLY A 170 -11.14 16.29 5.83
N SER A 171 -9.93 15.83 5.98
CA SER A 171 -9.01 15.55 4.89
C SER A 171 -7.94 14.56 5.35
N ALA A 172 -7.30 13.90 4.43
CA ALA A 172 -6.06 13.15 4.65
C ALA A 172 -5.05 13.51 3.56
N ILE A 173 -3.77 13.56 3.92
CA ILE A 173 -2.72 13.56 2.91
C ILE A 173 -2.71 12.21 2.21
N VAL A 174 -2.65 12.24 0.87
CA VAL A 174 -2.54 11.07 0.01
C VAL A 174 -1.26 11.13 -0.82
N GLY A 175 -0.78 9.97 -1.24
CA GLY A 175 0.29 9.84 -2.20
C GLY A 175 -0.19 9.21 -3.50
N HIS A 176 0.45 9.53 -4.62
CA HIS A 176 0.16 8.96 -5.93
C HIS A 176 1.00 7.71 -6.16
N VAL A 177 0.37 6.54 -6.06
CA VAL A 177 1.06 5.25 -6.20
C VAL A 177 1.73 5.06 -7.57
N ASP A 178 1.19 5.66 -8.60
CA ASP A 178 1.73 5.66 -9.97
C ASP A 178 2.75 6.78 -10.22
N ARG A 179 2.95 7.66 -9.24
CA ARG A 179 3.81 8.86 -9.30
C ARG A 179 3.50 9.76 -10.51
N THR A 180 2.23 9.86 -10.83
CA THR A 180 1.71 10.76 -11.87
C THR A 180 0.63 11.66 -11.29
N GLY A 181 0.27 12.73 -11.98
CA GLY A 181 -0.78 13.63 -11.54
C GLY A 181 -0.99 14.79 -12.51
N LEU A 182 -2.07 15.52 -12.28
CA LEU A 182 -2.46 16.68 -13.10
C LEU A 182 -1.90 18.01 -12.58
N GLY A 183 -1.25 18.00 -11.42
CA GLY A 183 -0.71 19.19 -10.79
C GLY A 183 0.54 19.72 -11.49
N LYS A 184 0.84 21.01 -11.29
CA LYS A 184 2.04 21.67 -11.84
C LYS A 184 3.24 21.61 -10.90
N THR A 185 3.05 21.19 -9.65
CA THR A 185 4.15 21.07 -8.67
C THR A 185 4.70 19.66 -8.70
N THR A 186 6.01 19.53 -8.69
CA THR A 186 6.69 18.22 -8.71
C THR A 186 6.20 17.30 -7.59
N ARG A 187 5.98 17.82 -6.39
CA ARG A 187 5.46 17.04 -5.25
C ARG A 187 4.11 16.40 -5.57
N HIS A 188 3.16 17.15 -6.11
CA HIS A 188 1.84 16.65 -6.45
C HIS A 188 1.86 15.61 -7.55
N MET A 189 2.88 15.64 -8.42
CA MET A 189 2.96 14.74 -9.56
C MET A 189 3.71 13.45 -9.25
N THR A 190 4.71 13.49 -8.37
CA THR A 190 5.69 12.40 -8.26
C THR A 190 5.79 11.78 -6.88
N SER A 191 5.14 12.34 -5.85
CA SER A 191 5.24 11.82 -4.51
C SER A 191 4.32 10.62 -4.30
N TRP A 192 4.90 9.46 -3.99
CA TRP A 192 4.15 8.26 -3.69
C TRP A 192 3.42 8.34 -2.34
N ASN A 193 3.88 9.20 -1.41
CA ASN A 193 3.37 9.27 -0.04
C ASN A 193 2.81 10.63 0.37
N SER A 194 3.02 11.71 -0.41
CA SER A 194 2.65 13.06 0.00
C SER A 194 2.35 13.98 -1.19
N ALA A 195 1.32 13.65 -1.96
CA ALA A 195 0.94 14.41 -3.14
C ALA A 195 0.07 15.63 -2.79
N HIS A 196 -1.09 15.41 -2.21
CA HIS A 196 -2.06 16.46 -1.84
C HIS A 196 -3.00 16.01 -0.72
N GLY A 197 -3.90 16.89 -0.27
CA GLY A 197 -4.98 16.54 0.62
C GLY A 197 -6.19 15.96 -0.13
N SER A 198 -6.90 15.02 0.47
CA SER A 198 -8.18 14.54 -0.04
C SER A 198 -9.28 15.60 0.11
N ARG A 199 -10.36 15.48 -0.67
CA ARG A 199 -11.53 16.38 -0.59
C ARG A 199 -12.40 16.15 0.66
N GLY A 200 -12.17 15.08 1.38
CA GLY A 200 -12.85 14.68 2.59
C GLY A 200 -12.49 13.26 2.96
N CYS A 201 -13.19 12.68 3.94
CA CYS A 201 -12.87 11.37 4.51
C CYS A 201 -13.91 10.29 4.17
N SER A 202 -15.08 10.65 3.61
CA SER A 202 -16.05 9.65 3.17
C SER A 202 -15.56 8.90 1.91
N PRO A 203 -16.08 7.70 1.61
CA PRO A 203 -15.74 6.97 0.39
C PRO A 203 -15.95 7.81 -0.88
N ASP A 204 -17.04 8.56 -0.98
CA ASP A 204 -17.34 9.39 -2.15
C ASP A 204 -16.38 10.56 -2.28
N GLN A 205 -15.99 11.19 -1.17
CA GLN A 205 -15.05 12.31 -1.16
C GLN A 205 -13.63 11.85 -1.50
N LEU A 206 -13.20 10.67 -1.03
CA LEU A 206 -11.93 10.05 -1.41
C LEU A 206 -11.94 9.69 -2.89
N LYS A 207 -13.02 9.10 -3.40
CA LYS A 207 -13.19 8.83 -4.83
C LYS A 207 -13.14 10.09 -5.68
N ALA A 208 -13.73 11.18 -5.21
CA ALA A 208 -13.70 12.46 -5.89
C ALA A 208 -12.29 13.10 -5.92
N SER A 209 -11.37 12.65 -5.08
CA SER A 209 -9.94 13.03 -5.12
C SER A 209 -9.12 12.16 -6.09
N GLY A 210 -9.55 10.95 -6.39
CA GLY A 210 -8.79 9.95 -7.16
C GLY A 210 -8.39 8.72 -6.36
N GLY A 211 -8.97 8.52 -5.17
CA GLY A 211 -8.67 7.42 -4.26
C GLY A 211 -9.84 6.48 -4.03
N ALA A 212 -9.55 5.39 -3.33
CA ALA A 212 -10.54 4.42 -2.86
C ALA A 212 -10.37 4.12 -1.36
N GLY A 213 -9.64 4.95 -0.63
CA GLY A 213 -9.32 4.73 0.77
C GLY A 213 -8.32 3.59 1.00
N LEU A 214 -7.51 3.27 0.00
CA LEU A 214 -6.47 2.25 0.08
C LEU A 214 -5.28 2.75 0.91
N ILE A 215 -4.51 1.79 1.46
CA ILE A 215 -3.34 2.04 2.29
C ILE A 215 -2.15 1.18 1.84
N TYR A 216 -0.94 1.67 2.10
CA TYR A 216 0.27 0.85 1.96
C TYR A 216 0.47 0.01 3.21
N CYS A 217 0.81 -1.26 3.02
CA CYS A 217 1.10 -2.22 4.07
C CYS A 217 2.55 -2.68 3.99
N PHE A 218 3.24 -2.64 5.11
CA PHE A 218 4.65 -3.02 5.23
C PHE A 218 4.82 -4.07 6.30
N ARG A 219 5.63 -5.09 6.04
CA ARG A 219 6.06 -6.02 7.08
C ARG A 219 7.13 -5.33 7.92
N THR A 220 6.87 -5.24 9.22
CA THR A 220 7.86 -4.79 10.20
C THR A 220 8.77 -5.95 10.59
N ASN A 221 10.04 -5.69 10.74
CA ASN A 221 11.03 -6.71 11.10
C ASN A 221 10.98 -7.03 12.60
#